data_62d1bdf174e73baa21c795a1b270765c
#
_entry.id   62d1bdf174e73baa21c795a1b270765c
#
_cell.length_a   1.000
_cell.length_b   1.000
_cell.length_c   1.000
_cell.angle_alpha   90.00
_cell.angle_beta   90.00
_cell.angle_gamma   90.00
#
_symmetry.space_group_name_H-M   'P 1'
#
loop_
_entity.id
_entity.type
_entity.pdbx_description
1 polymer ?
#
loop_
_entity_poly.entity_id
_entity_poly.type
_entity_poly.pdbx_seq_one_letter_code
_entity_poly.pdbx_strand_id
1 'polypeptide(L)'
;MRGGTLAACAAALVAVAGCAGGPRGAQLASHDFGDSPAFDPAVLAIAVREVEVSAPSWLDSAALQYRLAYDSPTRRYGYRDSRWAAPPGELVAQLLRKAVIAPAPGAGGCRLRVALEEFEQRFDAPQASRAVLALHAELVAPRGGARIAARRFELERAAASADARGGAQALAQAAAALAG
;
A
#
# COMPACT_ATOMS: atom_id res chain seq x y z
N MET A 1 -67.59 -45.75 5.56
CA MET A 1 -67.05 -45.18 4.35
C MET A 1 -66.82 -43.68 4.49
N ARG A 2 -65.67 -43.26 4.87
CA ARG A 2 -65.14 -41.84 4.86
C ARG A 2 -63.84 -41.80 5.61
N GLY A 3 -62.74 -41.95 4.92
CA GLY A 3 -61.41 -41.84 5.50
C GLY A 3 -60.38 -41.91 4.38
N GLY A 4 -59.91 -40.77 3.92
CA GLY A 4 -58.90 -40.80 2.91
C GLY A 4 -58.68 -39.47 2.17
N THR A 5 -58.39 -38.37 2.87
CA THR A 5 -57.96 -37.13 2.16
C THR A 5 -57.14 -36.18 3.06
N LEU A 6 -56.44 -36.63 4.07
CA LEU A 6 -55.62 -35.77 4.94
C LEU A 6 -54.11 -36.09 4.96
N ALA A 7 -53.67 -37.03 4.11
CA ALA A 7 -52.24 -37.44 4.10
C ALA A 7 -51.40 -36.82 2.94
N ALA A 8 -51.95 -35.99 2.05
CA ALA A 8 -51.27 -35.49 0.87
C ALA A 8 -50.70 -34.06 0.98
N CYS A 9 -50.95 -33.31 2.08
CA CYS A 9 -50.48 -31.91 2.19
C CYS A 9 -49.23 -31.71 3.06
N ALA A 10 -48.69 -32.74 3.69
CA ALA A 10 -47.51 -32.60 4.60
C ALA A 10 -46.15 -32.80 3.92
N ALA A 11 -46.12 -33.24 2.65
CA ALA A 11 -44.85 -33.56 1.96
C ALA A 11 -44.27 -32.42 1.09
N ALA A 12 -44.98 -31.27 0.93
CA ALA A 12 -44.56 -30.19 0.01
C ALA A 12 -43.81 -29.02 0.63
N LEU A 13 -43.52 -29.02 1.97
CA LEU A 13 -42.96 -27.88 2.68
C LEU A 13 -41.48 -27.98 3.06
N VAL A 14 -40.76 -29.02 2.64
CA VAL A 14 -39.34 -29.25 3.04
C VAL A 14 -38.31 -28.83 1.97
N ALA A 15 -38.72 -28.38 0.80
CA ALA A 15 -37.82 -28.14 -0.36
C ALA A 15 -37.34 -26.70 -0.58
N VAL A 16 -37.55 -25.74 0.34
CA VAL A 16 -37.18 -24.32 0.12
C VAL A 16 -36.08 -23.82 1.04
N ALA A 17 -35.46 -24.65 1.89
CA ALA A 17 -34.42 -24.24 2.84
C ALA A 17 -32.98 -24.40 2.32
N GLY A 18 -32.73 -24.53 1.02
CA GLY A 18 -31.44 -24.93 0.45
C GLY A 18 -30.64 -23.89 -0.32
N CYS A 19 -30.90 -22.58 -0.26
CA CYS A 19 -30.17 -21.57 -1.06
C CYS A 19 -29.70 -20.35 -0.29
N ALA A 20 -29.20 -20.49 0.94
CA ALA A 20 -28.66 -19.36 1.71
C ALA A 20 -27.19 -19.53 2.11
N GLY A 21 -26.38 -20.22 1.34
CA GLY A 21 -24.96 -20.43 1.62
C GLY A 21 -24.08 -20.43 0.39
N GLY A 22 -24.23 -19.43 -0.51
CA GLY A 22 -23.22 -19.20 -1.54
C GLY A 22 -21.86 -18.91 -0.86
N PRO A 23 -20.72 -19.36 -1.46
CA PRO A 23 -19.41 -19.02 -0.92
C PRO A 23 -19.34 -17.50 -0.85
N ARG A 24 -19.14 -16.95 0.38
CA ARG A 24 -18.82 -15.52 0.55
C ARG A 24 -17.59 -15.28 -0.29
N GLY A 25 -17.73 -14.56 -1.41
CA GLY A 25 -16.59 -14.16 -2.22
C GLY A 25 -15.54 -13.58 -1.30
N ALA A 26 -14.28 -13.97 -1.46
CA ALA A 26 -13.19 -13.47 -0.65
C ALA A 26 -13.27 -11.94 -0.65
N GLN A 27 -13.45 -11.34 0.53
CA GLN A 27 -13.60 -9.90 0.67
C GLN A 27 -12.25 -9.28 0.32
N LEU A 28 -12.22 -8.38 -0.64
CA LEU A 28 -11.00 -7.69 -1.06
C LEU A 28 -10.45 -6.86 0.11
N ALA A 29 -9.28 -7.24 0.62
CA ALA A 29 -8.61 -6.52 1.67
C ALA A 29 -7.96 -5.24 1.12
N SER A 30 -8.25 -4.10 1.75
CA SER A 30 -7.61 -2.82 1.43
C SER A 30 -6.62 -2.45 2.54
N HIS A 31 -5.40 -2.11 2.15
CA HIS A 31 -4.31 -1.76 3.04
C HIS A 31 -3.90 -0.30 2.85
N ASP A 32 -3.46 0.35 3.90
CA ASP A 32 -2.80 1.65 3.91
C ASP A 32 -1.57 1.58 4.84
N PHE A 33 -0.95 2.71 5.15
CA PHE A 33 0.19 2.72 6.07
C PHE A 33 -0.22 2.76 7.54
N GLY A 34 -1.52 2.69 7.84
CA GLY A 34 -2.08 2.78 9.19
C GLY A 34 -1.84 4.15 9.83
N ASP A 35 -2.04 4.19 11.13
CA ASP A 35 -1.64 5.33 11.92
C ASP A 35 -0.11 5.34 11.95
N SER A 36 0.48 6.15 11.07
CA SER A 36 1.91 6.40 11.14
C SER A 36 2.24 6.89 12.55
N PRO A 37 3.28 6.35 13.21
CA PRO A 37 3.72 6.89 14.48
C PRO A 37 3.83 8.41 14.35
N ALA A 38 3.42 9.15 15.38
CA ALA A 38 3.55 10.60 15.41
C ALA A 38 5.02 10.91 15.11
N PHE A 39 5.29 11.37 13.90
CA PHE A 39 6.60 11.89 13.57
C PHE A 39 6.77 13.16 14.39
N ASP A 40 7.78 13.21 15.23
CA ASP A 40 8.32 14.51 15.59
C ASP A 40 8.68 15.17 14.26
N PRO A 41 8.02 16.27 13.88
CA PRO A 41 8.36 16.91 12.62
C PRO A 41 9.84 17.23 12.71
N ALA A 42 10.63 16.52 11.92
CA ALA A 42 12.07 16.74 11.90
C ALA A 42 12.25 18.23 11.70
N VAL A 43 12.96 18.88 12.61
CA VAL A 43 13.30 20.30 12.48
C VAL A 43 14.26 20.36 11.31
N LEU A 44 13.70 20.35 10.10
CA LEU A 44 14.48 20.49 8.89
C LEU A 44 15.14 21.87 8.94
N ALA A 45 16.45 21.91 8.76
CA ALA A 45 17.21 23.15 8.65
C ALA A 45 16.67 24.06 7.53
N ILE A 46 15.90 23.50 6.58
CA ILE A 46 15.27 24.17 5.46
C ILE A 46 13.80 23.79 5.43
N ALA A 47 12.90 24.78 5.46
CA ALA A 47 11.46 24.55 5.41
C ALA A 47 11.05 23.94 4.07
N VAL A 48 10.32 22.82 4.09
CA VAL A 48 9.66 22.23 2.94
C VAL A 48 8.21 22.72 2.89
N ARG A 49 7.77 23.22 1.74
CA ARG A 49 6.41 23.77 1.52
C ARG A 49 5.58 22.93 0.58
N GLU A 50 6.20 22.14 -0.22
CA GLU A 50 5.52 21.34 -1.24
C GLU A 50 6.22 19.98 -1.36
N VAL A 51 5.41 18.94 -1.50
CA VAL A 51 5.88 17.57 -1.76
C VAL A 51 5.21 17.09 -3.02
N GLU A 52 6.02 16.81 -4.04
CA GLU A 52 5.63 16.20 -5.31
C GLU A 52 6.16 14.77 -5.35
N VAL A 53 5.28 13.79 -5.54
CA VAL A 53 5.70 12.40 -5.73
C VAL A 53 5.26 11.96 -7.12
N SER A 54 6.20 11.49 -7.91
CA SER A 54 5.96 10.81 -9.18
C SER A 54 6.24 9.32 -9.04
N ALA A 55 5.53 8.51 -9.79
CA ALA A 55 5.71 7.07 -9.84
C ALA A 55 5.69 6.60 -11.31
N PRO A 56 6.37 5.53 -11.66
CA PRO A 56 6.25 4.93 -12.99
C PRO A 56 4.86 4.31 -13.17
N SER A 57 4.42 4.20 -14.42
CA SER A 57 3.05 3.75 -14.76
C SER A 57 2.64 2.40 -14.16
N TRP A 58 3.58 1.50 -13.92
CA TRP A 58 3.27 0.22 -13.25
C TRP A 58 2.95 0.37 -11.76
N LEU A 59 3.20 1.53 -11.14
CA LEU A 59 2.82 1.88 -9.77
C LEU A 59 1.63 2.85 -9.70
N ASP A 60 1.01 3.19 -10.84
CA ASP A 60 -0.17 4.08 -10.89
C ASP A 60 -1.48 3.40 -10.49
N SER A 61 -1.43 2.14 -10.09
CA SER A 61 -2.58 1.39 -9.62
C SER A 61 -2.46 1.06 -8.14
N ALA A 62 -3.60 0.83 -7.50
CA ALA A 62 -3.66 0.37 -6.12
C ALA A 62 -3.32 -1.13 -5.94
N ALA A 63 -2.75 -1.80 -6.94
CA ALA A 63 -2.37 -3.20 -6.83
C ALA A 63 -1.26 -3.38 -5.77
N LEU A 64 -1.48 -4.29 -4.83
CA LEU A 64 -0.41 -4.78 -3.97
C LEU A 64 0.45 -5.73 -4.79
N GLN A 65 1.64 -5.28 -5.18
CA GLN A 65 2.51 -5.99 -6.10
C GLN A 65 3.54 -6.85 -5.37
N TYR A 66 3.89 -7.97 -5.99
CA TYR A 66 4.98 -8.82 -5.54
C TYR A 66 5.79 -9.40 -6.71
N ARG A 67 6.99 -9.89 -6.42
CA ARG A 67 7.91 -10.53 -7.36
C ARG A 67 8.48 -11.80 -6.75
N LEU A 68 8.54 -12.86 -7.55
CA LEU A 68 9.20 -14.11 -7.18
C LEU A 68 10.64 -14.06 -7.70
N ALA A 69 11.56 -13.48 -6.92
CA ALA A 69 12.95 -13.28 -7.35
C ALA A 69 13.68 -14.60 -7.56
N TYR A 70 13.29 -15.66 -6.84
CA TYR A 70 13.87 -17.00 -6.95
C TYR A 70 13.42 -17.78 -8.21
N ASP A 71 12.30 -17.35 -8.85
CA ASP A 71 11.70 -18.08 -9.98
C ASP A 71 11.60 -17.19 -11.24
N SER A 72 10.97 -16.04 -11.12
CA SER A 72 10.70 -15.12 -12.23
C SER A 72 11.11 -13.68 -11.86
N PRO A 73 12.41 -13.35 -11.83
CA PRO A 73 12.90 -12.08 -11.30
C PRO A 73 12.47 -10.86 -12.12
N THR A 74 12.02 -11.02 -13.36
CA THR A 74 11.55 -9.93 -14.21
C THR A 74 10.04 -9.75 -14.20
N ARG A 75 9.28 -10.70 -13.62
CA ARG A 75 7.82 -10.69 -13.66
C ARG A 75 7.25 -10.06 -12.40
N ARG A 76 6.34 -9.08 -12.57
CA ARG A 76 5.54 -8.50 -11.52
C ARG A 76 4.18 -9.18 -11.47
N TYR A 77 3.70 -9.43 -10.25
CA TYR A 77 2.41 -10.01 -9.96
C TYR A 77 1.62 -9.04 -9.08
N GLY A 78 0.29 -9.10 -9.13
CA GLY A 78 -0.60 -8.45 -8.19
C GLY A 78 -1.36 -9.48 -7.36
N TYR A 79 -1.54 -9.23 -6.08
CA TYR A 79 -2.45 -10.02 -5.27
C TYR A 79 -3.89 -9.85 -5.74
N ARG A 80 -4.64 -10.96 -5.75
CA ARG A 80 -6.03 -10.98 -6.23
C ARG A 80 -7.01 -10.41 -5.22
N ASP A 81 -6.77 -10.68 -3.96
CA ASP A 81 -7.66 -10.44 -2.82
C ASP A 81 -7.15 -9.35 -1.88
N SER A 82 -6.09 -8.65 -2.27
CA SER A 82 -5.46 -7.60 -1.49
C SER A 82 -4.97 -6.46 -2.37
N ARG A 83 -5.20 -5.22 -1.92
CA ARG A 83 -4.76 -4.02 -2.62
C ARG A 83 -4.42 -2.91 -1.64
N TRP A 84 -3.80 -1.88 -2.11
CA TRP A 84 -3.65 -0.61 -1.42
C TRP A 84 -4.96 0.19 -1.46
N ALA A 85 -5.14 1.10 -0.50
CA ALA A 85 -6.27 2.03 -0.47
C ALA A 85 -6.17 3.10 -1.58
N ALA A 86 -4.97 3.42 -2.01
CA ALA A 86 -4.63 4.33 -3.11
C ALA A 86 -3.34 3.85 -3.82
N PRO A 87 -2.99 4.36 -4.99
CA PRO A 87 -1.69 4.12 -5.62
C PRO A 87 -0.53 4.41 -4.66
N PRO A 88 0.56 3.61 -4.69
CA PRO A 88 1.70 3.79 -3.79
C PRO A 88 2.28 5.22 -3.75
N GLY A 89 2.34 5.88 -4.91
CA GLY A 89 2.82 7.27 -5.00
C GLY A 89 1.98 8.24 -4.17
N GLU A 90 0.65 8.07 -4.13
CA GLU A 90 -0.25 8.89 -3.33
C GLU A 90 -0.08 8.62 -1.82
N LEU A 91 0.06 7.35 -1.43
CA LEU A 91 0.30 6.97 -0.04
C LEU A 91 1.62 7.55 0.48
N VAL A 92 2.69 7.43 -0.30
CA VAL A 92 4.00 8.03 0.02
C VAL A 92 3.92 9.55 0.08
N ALA A 93 3.18 10.19 -0.85
CA ALA A 93 2.99 11.64 -0.82
C ALA A 93 2.27 12.11 0.45
N GLN A 94 1.22 11.40 0.88
CA GLN A 94 0.52 11.70 2.13
C GLN A 94 1.44 11.57 3.35
N LEU A 95 2.21 10.48 3.41
CA LEU A 95 3.16 10.23 4.50
C LEU A 95 4.18 11.37 4.59
N LEU A 96 4.84 11.68 3.47
CA LEU A 96 5.87 12.72 3.44
C LEU A 96 5.30 14.13 3.74
N ARG A 97 4.10 14.46 3.27
CA ARG A 97 3.46 15.74 3.62
C ARG A 97 3.26 15.89 5.13
N LYS A 98 2.83 14.83 5.80
CA LYS A 98 2.67 14.83 7.26
C LYS A 98 4.01 14.98 7.98
N ALA A 99 5.08 14.38 7.45
CA ALA A 99 6.38 14.34 8.09
C ALA A 99 7.21 15.62 7.90
N VAL A 100 7.14 16.25 6.72
CA VAL A 100 8.13 17.29 6.35
C VAL A 100 7.54 18.69 6.12
N ILE A 101 6.21 18.84 5.99
CA ILE A 101 5.62 20.17 5.78
C ILE A 101 5.62 20.95 7.08
N ALA A 102 6.38 22.04 7.13
CA ALA A 102 6.45 22.91 8.27
C ALA A 102 5.10 23.64 8.51
N PRO A 103 4.56 23.62 9.74
CA PRO A 103 3.25 24.23 10.04
C PRO A 103 3.26 25.75 10.03
N ALA A 104 4.42 26.40 10.12
CA ALA A 104 4.49 27.85 10.25
C ALA A 104 4.26 28.59 8.92
N PRO A 105 3.38 29.60 8.85
CA PRO A 105 3.28 30.49 7.71
C PRO A 105 4.51 31.38 7.63
N GLY A 106 5.33 31.24 6.62
CA GLY A 106 6.50 32.06 6.36
C GLY A 106 6.75 32.16 4.86
N ALA A 107 7.29 33.28 4.40
CA ALA A 107 7.63 33.47 3.02
C ALA A 107 8.81 32.59 2.63
N GLY A 108 8.57 31.66 1.74
CA GLY A 108 9.60 30.84 1.12
C GLY A 108 9.78 29.47 1.80
N GLY A 109 10.03 28.49 0.97
CA GLY A 109 10.33 27.11 1.37
C GLY A 109 10.66 26.30 0.14
N CYS A 110 11.39 25.23 0.32
CA CYS A 110 11.81 24.35 -0.75
C CYS A 110 10.67 23.42 -1.16
N ARG A 111 10.78 22.88 -2.37
CA ARG A 111 9.97 21.77 -2.87
C ARG A 111 10.76 20.49 -2.73
N LEU A 112 10.11 19.46 -2.18
CA LEU A 112 10.63 18.11 -2.18
C LEU A 112 10.02 17.36 -3.38
N ARG A 113 10.85 16.96 -4.31
CA ARG A 113 10.48 16.09 -5.43
C ARG A 113 10.95 14.68 -5.14
N VAL A 114 10.05 13.73 -5.30
CA VAL A 114 10.34 12.32 -5.06
C VAL A 114 9.91 11.53 -6.29
N ALA A 115 10.83 10.77 -6.84
CA ALA A 115 10.56 9.77 -7.86
C ALA A 115 10.56 8.39 -7.18
N LEU A 116 9.36 7.80 -7.03
CA LEU A 116 9.23 6.45 -6.53
C LEU A 116 9.68 5.47 -7.63
N GLU A 117 10.62 4.59 -7.34
CA GLU A 117 11.21 3.66 -8.31
C GLU A 117 10.69 2.24 -8.11
N GLU A 118 10.65 1.77 -6.85
CA GLU A 118 10.16 0.43 -6.49
C GLU A 118 9.28 0.50 -5.25
N PHE A 119 8.22 -0.31 -5.26
CA PHE A 119 7.31 -0.48 -4.14
C PHE A 119 6.64 -1.85 -4.26
N GLU A 120 7.32 -2.90 -3.79
CA GLU A 120 6.87 -4.29 -3.97
C GLU A 120 7.29 -5.18 -2.81
N GLN A 121 6.57 -6.29 -2.65
CA GLN A 121 7.05 -7.41 -1.86
C GLN A 121 7.91 -8.32 -2.75
N ARG A 122 9.12 -8.64 -2.32
CA ARG A 122 10.04 -9.51 -3.08
C ARG A 122 10.25 -10.82 -2.33
N PHE A 123 9.97 -11.91 -3.00
CA PHE A 123 10.19 -13.25 -2.48
C PHE A 123 11.55 -13.76 -2.92
N ASP A 124 12.42 -14.03 -1.96
CA ASP A 124 13.74 -14.64 -2.18
C ASP A 124 13.65 -16.16 -2.16
N ALA A 125 12.60 -16.71 -1.51
CA ALA A 125 12.22 -18.11 -1.47
C ALA A 125 10.69 -18.21 -1.25
N PRO A 126 10.05 -19.37 -1.45
CA PRO A 126 8.60 -19.53 -1.29
C PRO A 126 8.04 -19.08 0.06
N GLN A 127 8.83 -19.18 1.12
CA GLN A 127 8.43 -18.82 2.49
C GLN A 127 9.23 -17.64 3.07
N ALA A 128 10.03 -16.97 2.24
CA ALA A 128 10.84 -15.83 2.68
C ALA A 128 10.65 -14.65 1.73
N SER A 129 10.18 -13.54 2.26
CA SER A 129 9.97 -12.32 1.48
C SER A 129 10.33 -11.08 2.28
N ARG A 130 10.56 -10.00 1.56
CA ARG A 130 10.82 -8.67 2.11
C ARG A 130 10.07 -7.60 1.32
N ALA A 131 9.76 -6.49 1.98
CA ALA A 131 9.40 -5.25 1.33
C ALA A 131 10.63 -4.63 0.67
N VAL A 132 10.45 -4.07 -0.52
CA VAL A 132 11.44 -3.25 -1.22
C VAL A 132 10.78 -1.93 -1.58
N LEU A 133 11.33 -0.84 -1.05
CA LEU A 133 10.94 0.52 -1.36
C LEU A 133 12.18 1.27 -1.83
N ALA A 134 12.20 1.73 -3.07
CA ALA A 134 13.27 2.55 -3.62
C ALA A 134 12.72 3.85 -4.18
N LEU A 135 13.39 4.95 -3.89
CA LEU A 135 13.04 6.26 -4.39
C LEU A 135 14.25 7.17 -4.51
N HIS A 136 14.13 8.16 -5.38
CA HIS A 136 15.05 9.28 -5.49
C HIS A 136 14.36 10.56 -5.03
N ALA A 137 14.98 11.27 -4.08
CA ALA A 137 14.46 12.52 -3.54
C ALA A 137 15.38 13.68 -3.91
N GLU A 138 14.78 14.81 -4.32
CA GLU A 138 15.46 16.05 -4.62
C GLU A 138 14.83 17.20 -3.84
N LEU A 139 15.65 18.00 -3.19
CA LEU A 139 15.26 19.27 -2.61
C LEU A 139 15.56 20.39 -3.60
N VAL A 140 14.53 21.14 -3.95
CA VAL A 140 14.58 22.16 -5.01
C VAL A 140 14.27 23.54 -4.42
N ALA A 141 15.04 24.53 -4.80
CA ALA A 141 14.85 25.93 -4.37
C ALA A 141 13.48 26.48 -4.84
N PRO A 142 12.84 27.35 -4.04
CA PRO A 142 11.52 27.91 -4.38
C PRO A 142 11.55 28.83 -5.60
N ARG A 143 12.70 29.44 -5.89
CA ARG A 143 12.90 30.32 -7.04
C ARG A 143 14.00 29.75 -7.93
N GLY A 144 13.77 29.78 -9.24
CA GLY A 144 14.75 29.33 -10.24
C GLY A 144 14.91 27.82 -10.36
N GLY A 145 14.28 27.02 -9.49
CA GLY A 145 14.26 25.55 -9.60
C GLY A 145 15.63 24.87 -9.40
N ALA A 146 16.62 25.56 -8.82
CA ALA A 146 17.94 24.98 -8.58
C ALA A 146 17.86 23.82 -7.59
N ARG A 147 18.51 22.70 -7.89
CA ARG A 147 18.63 21.56 -6.99
C ARG A 147 19.59 21.89 -5.86
N ILE A 148 19.10 21.81 -4.62
CA ILE A 148 19.89 22.06 -3.41
C ILE A 148 20.57 20.77 -2.94
N ALA A 149 19.81 19.67 -2.95
CA ALA A 149 20.30 18.36 -2.51
C ALA A 149 19.55 17.26 -3.27
N ALA A 150 20.18 16.10 -3.38
CA ALA A 150 19.56 14.89 -3.91
C ALA A 150 20.07 13.67 -3.17
N ARG A 151 19.18 12.69 -2.95
CA ARG A 151 19.51 11.42 -2.31
C ARG A 151 18.64 10.30 -2.83
N ARG A 152 19.25 9.13 -3.02
CA ARG A 152 18.54 7.88 -3.26
C ARG A 152 18.35 7.15 -1.93
N PHE A 153 17.17 6.62 -1.74
CA PHE A 153 16.81 5.77 -0.61
C PHE A 153 16.43 4.40 -1.15
N GLU A 154 16.95 3.38 -0.51
CA GLU A 154 16.57 1.99 -0.74
C GLU A 154 16.34 1.35 0.63
N LEU A 155 15.10 0.97 0.89
CA LEU A 155 14.65 0.49 2.18
C LEU A 155 14.10 -0.92 2.01
N GLU A 156 14.64 -1.83 2.79
CA GLU A 156 14.18 -3.21 2.84
C GLU A 156 13.71 -3.56 4.25
N ARG A 157 12.64 -4.34 4.34
CA ARG A 157 12.12 -4.87 5.61
C ARG A 157 11.65 -6.29 5.40
N ALA A 158 12.12 -7.23 6.23
CA ALA A 158 11.64 -8.60 6.20
C ALA A 158 10.13 -8.63 6.47
N ALA A 159 9.38 -9.37 5.67
CA ALA A 159 7.96 -9.59 5.91
C ALA A 159 7.78 -10.66 7.00
N ALA A 160 6.88 -10.42 7.94
CA ALA A 160 6.59 -11.35 9.04
C ALA A 160 5.90 -12.63 8.54
N SER A 161 5.22 -12.56 7.39
CA SER A 161 4.64 -13.72 6.70
C SER A 161 4.80 -13.58 5.19
N ALA A 162 4.87 -14.73 4.50
CA ALA A 162 5.05 -14.81 3.05
C ALA A 162 3.70 -14.69 2.32
N ASP A 163 2.94 -13.63 2.62
CA ASP A 163 1.61 -13.35 2.08
C ASP A 163 1.38 -11.84 1.91
N ALA A 164 0.22 -11.46 1.38
CA ALA A 164 -0.16 -10.06 1.16
C ALA A 164 -0.14 -9.21 2.43
N ARG A 165 -0.58 -9.77 3.57
CA ARG A 165 -0.60 -9.07 4.86
C ARG A 165 0.81 -8.74 5.32
N GLY A 166 1.70 -9.76 5.33
CA GLY A 166 3.10 -9.56 5.73
C GLY A 166 3.82 -8.58 4.82
N GLY A 167 3.57 -8.65 3.50
CA GLY A 167 4.08 -7.72 2.52
C GLY A 167 3.62 -6.29 2.75
N ALA A 168 2.31 -6.08 2.96
CA ALA A 168 1.74 -4.76 3.23
C ALA A 168 2.30 -4.14 4.52
N GLN A 169 2.40 -4.92 5.60
CA GLN A 169 2.97 -4.46 6.87
C GLN A 169 4.45 -4.07 6.74
N ALA A 170 5.24 -4.90 6.04
CA ALA A 170 6.65 -4.61 5.83
C ALA A 170 6.87 -3.35 4.96
N LEU A 171 6.03 -3.14 3.92
CA LEU A 171 6.06 -1.93 3.09
C LEU A 171 5.65 -0.69 3.88
N ALA A 172 4.65 -0.77 4.76
CA ALA A 172 4.28 0.32 5.65
C ALA A 172 5.42 0.68 6.62
N GLN A 173 6.13 -0.31 7.17
CA GLN A 173 7.31 -0.09 8.01
C GLN A 173 8.48 0.52 7.23
N ALA A 174 8.70 0.08 5.98
CA ALA A 174 9.72 0.68 5.13
C ALA A 174 9.38 2.14 4.80
N ALA A 175 8.10 2.43 4.50
CA ALA A 175 7.64 3.79 4.27
C ALA A 175 7.79 4.68 5.52
N ALA A 176 7.44 4.18 6.71
CA ALA A 176 7.61 4.90 7.97
C ALA A 176 9.08 5.29 8.22
N ALA A 177 10.04 4.44 7.83
CA ALA A 177 11.46 4.74 7.97
C ALA A 177 11.99 5.85 7.02
N LEU A 178 11.20 6.29 6.03
CA LEU A 178 11.56 7.47 5.23
C LEU A 178 11.41 8.78 6.00
N ALA A 179 10.56 8.79 7.01
CA ALA A 179 10.15 10.00 7.71
C ALA A 179 10.89 10.18 9.07
N GLY A 180 11.69 9.20 9.49
CA GLY A 180 12.58 9.25 10.66
C GLY A 180 14.02 9.38 10.25
#